data_43c7875253e4c3318d5f1c736acf213b
#
_entry.id   43c7875253e4c3318d5f1c736acf213b
#
_cell.length_a   1.000
_cell.length_b   1.000
_cell.length_c   1.000
_cell.angle_alpha   90.00
_cell.angle_beta   90.00
_cell.angle_gamma   90.00
#
_symmetry.space_group_name_H-M   'P 1'
#
loop_
_entity.id
_entity.type
_entity.pdbx_description
1 polymer ?
#
loop_
_entity_poly.entity_id
_entity_poly.type
_entity_poly.pdbx_seq_one_letter_code
_entity_poly.pdbx_strand_id
1 'polypeptide(L)'
;LAFKDELYKDTANYFNIDVEDLVEYHSDRSLKEKPSLLFAKYQRESLKQYFFSLLYVIGALINNRYLMSLGYYSSREALIHVSESVVKPIKGKDYYGKKLVEKIEDSSERFYFVSDSGFKEECTMVADKGYNVIIAQLMRSGATFEGDSRSLLNKDDFKEYSNIKFCQID
;
A
#
# COMPACT_ATOMS: atom_id res chain seq x y z
N LEU A 1 -6.75 -4.10 12.71
CA LEU A 1 -5.68 -3.16 12.32
C LEU A 1 -5.17 -3.50 10.92
N ALA A 2 -4.59 -2.51 10.24
CA ALA A 2 -3.94 -2.71 8.95
C ALA A 2 -2.73 -1.77 8.82
N PHE A 3 -1.64 -2.26 8.20
CA PHE A 3 -0.48 -1.43 7.84
C PHE A 3 -0.88 -0.33 6.86
N LYS A 4 -1.76 -0.66 5.92
CA LYS A 4 -2.25 0.27 4.89
C LYS A 4 -3.06 1.45 5.41
N ASP A 5 -3.58 1.40 6.65
CA ASP A 5 -4.35 2.52 7.21
C ASP A 5 -3.54 3.81 7.23
N GLU A 6 -2.26 3.72 7.61
CA GLU A 6 -1.37 4.86 7.62
C GLU A 6 -0.90 5.24 6.22
N LEU A 7 -0.72 4.24 5.34
CA LEU A 7 -0.42 4.49 3.94
C LEU A 7 -1.55 5.25 3.22
N TYR A 8 -2.81 4.96 3.54
CA TYR A 8 -3.94 5.73 3.00
C TYR A 8 -3.87 7.20 3.45
N LYS A 9 -3.57 7.47 4.72
CA LYS A 9 -3.41 8.85 5.22
C LYS A 9 -2.25 9.58 4.53
N ASP A 10 -1.08 8.94 4.46
CA ASP A 10 0.08 9.53 3.79
C ASP A 10 -0.22 9.81 2.30
N THR A 11 -0.94 8.91 1.63
CA THR A 11 -1.30 9.07 0.21
C THR A 11 -2.35 10.17 0.01
N ALA A 12 -3.36 10.20 0.85
CA ALA A 12 -4.39 11.25 0.81
C ALA A 12 -3.77 12.63 1.03
N ASN A 13 -2.87 12.76 2.00
CA ASN A 13 -2.13 13.99 2.26
C ASN A 13 -1.24 14.38 1.07
N TYR A 14 -0.53 13.44 0.46
CA TYR A 14 0.35 13.72 -0.68
C TYR A 14 -0.41 14.26 -1.90
N PHE A 15 -1.58 13.68 -2.19
CA PHE A 15 -2.42 14.11 -3.33
C PHE A 15 -3.45 15.19 -2.95
N ASN A 16 -3.53 15.58 -1.68
CA ASN A 16 -4.51 16.54 -1.14
C ASN A 16 -5.96 16.13 -1.49
N ILE A 17 -6.30 14.90 -1.12
CA ILE A 17 -7.64 14.30 -1.27
C ILE A 17 -8.12 13.79 0.10
N ASP A 18 -9.40 13.49 0.21
CA ASP A 18 -9.96 12.89 1.41
C ASP A 18 -9.55 11.41 1.53
N VAL A 19 -9.33 10.93 2.77
CA VAL A 19 -8.94 9.54 3.04
C VAL A 19 -10.09 8.59 2.72
N GLU A 20 -11.30 8.96 3.07
CA GLU A 20 -12.51 8.17 2.82
C GLU A 20 -12.73 7.98 1.31
N ASP A 21 -12.58 9.05 0.52
CA ASP A 21 -12.67 9.00 -0.94
C ASP A 21 -11.60 8.08 -1.53
N LEU A 22 -10.36 8.14 -1.02
CA LEU A 22 -9.28 7.26 -1.46
C LEU A 22 -9.59 5.79 -1.16
N VAL A 23 -10.08 5.50 0.06
CA VAL A 23 -10.40 4.13 0.49
C VAL A 23 -11.55 3.57 -0.34
N GLU A 24 -12.61 4.35 -0.55
CA GLU A 24 -13.76 3.96 -1.38
C GLU A 24 -13.30 3.64 -2.82
N TYR A 25 -12.56 4.57 -3.44
CA TYR A 25 -12.04 4.41 -4.79
C TYR A 25 -11.12 3.19 -4.94
N HIS A 26 -10.22 2.96 -3.96
CA HIS A 26 -9.29 1.85 -3.97
C HIS A 26 -9.96 0.49 -3.71
N SER A 27 -11.09 0.48 -2.99
CA SER A 27 -11.86 -0.74 -2.68
C SER A 27 -12.64 -1.26 -3.89
N ASP A 28 -12.99 -0.37 -4.82
CA ASP A 28 -13.65 -0.76 -6.07
C ASP A 28 -12.65 -1.41 -7.04
N ARG A 29 -12.83 -2.72 -7.25
CA ARG A 29 -11.97 -3.49 -8.18
C ARG A 29 -11.98 -2.99 -9.62
N SER A 30 -13.06 -2.33 -10.04
CA SER A 30 -13.20 -1.79 -11.40
C SER A 30 -12.42 -0.49 -11.60
N LEU A 31 -12.18 0.26 -10.52
CA LEU A 31 -11.51 1.56 -10.50
C LEU A 31 -10.04 1.46 -10.08
N LYS A 32 -9.72 0.53 -9.17
CA LYS A 32 -8.41 0.39 -8.52
C LYS A 32 -7.21 0.44 -9.46
N GLU A 33 -7.32 -0.17 -10.62
CA GLU A 33 -6.25 -0.26 -11.62
C GLU A 33 -6.37 0.80 -12.73
N LYS A 34 -7.41 1.65 -12.69
CA LYS A 34 -7.60 2.70 -13.70
C LYS A 34 -6.92 3.99 -13.28
N PRO A 35 -6.19 4.67 -14.19
CA PRO A 35 -5.70 6.02 -13.92
C PRO A 35 -6.83 6.97 -13.56
N SER A 36 -6.60 7.86 -12.57
CA SER A 36 -7.62 8.78 -12.09
C SER A 36 -7.07 10.20 -11.98
N LEU A 37 -7.92 11.19 -12.31
CA LEU A 37 -7.61 12.61 -12.14
C LEU A 37 -7.26 13.01 -10.70
N LEU A 38 -7.60 12.17 -9.72
CA LEU A 38 -7.23 12.37 -8.32
C LEU A 38 -5.72 12.27 -8.10
N PHE A 39 -5.01 11.44 -8.88
CA PHE A 39 -3.62 11.08 -8.65
C PHE A 39 -2.70 11.61 -9.74
N ALA A 40 -2.56 12.93 -9.82
CA ALA A 40 -1.72 13.60 -10.82
C ALA A 40 -0.23 13.33 -10.57
N LYS A 41 0.52 12.96 -11.62
CA LYS A 41 1.98 12.72 -11.59
C LYS A 41 2.81 13.98 -11.52
N TYR A 42 2.24 15.11 -11.91
CA TYR A 42 2.92 16.41 -11.98
C TYR A 42 2.19 17.45 -11.15
N GLN A 43 2.88 18.52 -10.80
CA GLN A 43 2.25 19.64 -10.10
C GLN A 43 1.06 20.17 -10.88
N ARG A 44 -0.07 20.38 -10.22
CA ARG A 44 -1.36 20.73 -10.83
C ARG A 44 -1.31 21.97 -11.74
N GLU A 45 -0.44 22.93 -11.43
CA GLU A 45 -0.31 24.19 -12.19
C GLU A 45 0.77 24.15 -13.28
N SER A 46 1.42 23.00 -13.51
CA SER A 46 2.45 22.88 -14.54
C SER A 46 1.85 22.74 -15.93
N LEU A 47 2.49 23.34 -16.95
CA LEU A 47 2.12 23.16 -18.36
C LEU A 47 2.08 21.68 -18.76
N LYS A 48 2.97 20.85 -18.17
CA LYS A 48 2.97 19.40 -18.36
C LYS A 48 1.66 18.79 -17.88
N GLN A 49 1.16 19.20 -16.72
CA GLN A 49 -0.08 18.67 -16.17
C GLN A 49 -1.28 19.03 -17.06
N TYR A 50 -1.35 20.25 -17.59
CA TYR A 50 -2.43 20.62 -18.54
C TYR A 50 -2.39 19.78 -19.80
N PHE A 51 -1.21 19.55 -20.38
CA PHE A 51 -1.06 18.68 -21.55
C PHE A 51 -1.52 17.25 -21.25
N PHE A 52 -1.10 16.67 -20.13
CA PHE A 52 -1.49 15.31 -19.73
C PHE A 52 -2.97 15.22 -19.32
N SER A 53 -3.57 16.30 -18.82
CA SER A 53 -5.01 16.34 -18.57
C SER A 53 -5.80 16.23 -19.88
N LEU A 54 -5.34 16.91 -20.93
CA LEU A 54 -5.95 16.77 -22.27
C LEU A 54 -5.81 15.34 -22.80
N LEU A 55 -4.62 14.73 -22.67
CA LEU A 55 -4.41 13.33 -23.08
C LEU A 55 -5.28 12.37 -22.27
N TYR A 56 -5.49 12.64 -20.97
CA TYR A 56 -6.41 11.86 -20.14
C TYR A 56 -7.84 11.90 -20.69
N VAL A 57 -8.36 13.08 -20.99
CA VAL A 57 -9.72 13.25 -21.56
C VAL A 57 -9.85 12.50 -22.89
N ILE A 58 -8.88 12.67 -23.80
CA ILE A 58 -8.85 11.94 -25.08
C ILE A 58 -8.81 10.42 -24.81
N GLY A 59 -7.94 9.96 -23.91
CA GLY A 59 -7.82 8.55 -23.54
C GLY A 59 -9.13 7.99 -22.98
N ALA A 60 -9.83 8.77 -22.15
CA ALA A 60 -11.13 8.38 -21.60
C ALA A 60 -12.20 8.24 -22.70
N LEU A 61 -12.24 9.19 -23.64
CA LEU A 61 -13.20 9.17 -24.76
C LEU A 61 -13.02 7.96 -25.68
N ILE A 62 -11.77 7.55 -25.95
CA ILE A 62 -11.47 6.40 -26.81
C ILE A 62 -11.16 5.12 -26.02
N ASN A 63 -11.41 5.11 -24.70
CA ASN A 63 -11.13 4.00 -23.78
C ASN A 63 -9.67 3.49 -23.83
N ASN A 64 -8.71 4.42 -23.96
CA ASN A 64 -7.28 4.12 -24.02
C ASN A 64 -6.58 4.39 -22.69
N ARG A 65 -6.37 3.34 -21.90
CA ARG A 65 -5.73 3.42 -20.58
C ARG A 65 -4.29 3.95 -20.64
N TYR A 66 -3.55 3.66 -21.70
CA TYR A 66 -2.18 4.14 -21.85
C TYR A 66 -2.12 5.67 -21.88
N LEU A 67 -2.97 6.32 -22.69
CA LEU A 67 -3.02 7.79 -22.72
C LEU A 67 -3.39 8.38 -21.35
N MET A 68 -4.33 7.77 -20.65
CA MET A 68 -4.71 8.21 -19.31
C MET A 68 -3.55 8.06 -18.32
N SER A 69 -2.76 6.99 -18.40
CA SER A 69 -1.66 6.71 -17.47
C SER A 69 -0.44 7.60 -17.67
N LEU A 70 -0.31 8.34 -18.76
CA LEU A 70 0.85 9.21 -19.01
C LEU A 70 0.98 10.32 -17.95
N GLY A 71 -0.13 10.88 -17.50
CA GLY A 71 -0.14 11.99 -16.54
C GLY A 71 -0.75 11.66 -15.18
N TYR A 72 -1.30 10.46 -15.00
CA TYR A 72 -2.03 10.09 -13.80
C TYR A 72 -1.72 8.66 -13.35
N TYR A 73 -1.69 8.46 -12.05
CA TYR A 73 -1.63 7.13 -11.45
C TYR A 73 -3.03 6.52 -11.32
N SER A 74 -3.10 5.21 -11.29
CA SER A 74 -4.21 4.49 -10.65
C SER A 74 -4.08 4.61 -9.11
N SER A 75 -5.13 4.30 -8.36
CA SER A 75 -5.04 4.34 -6.90
C SER A 75 -3.99 3.37 -6.36
N ARG A 76 -3.82 2.20 -6.99
CA ARG A 76 -2.77 1.25 -6.64
C ARG A 76 -1.38 1.81 -6.88
N GLU A 77 -1.13 2.38 -8.06
CA GLU A 77 0.15 3.01 -8.38
C GLU A 77 0.45 4.21 -7.49
N ALA A 78 -0.57 4.99 -7.12
CA ALA A 78 -0.45 6.11 -6.19
C ALA A 78 0.02 5.66 -4.81
N LEU A 79 -0.59 4.61 -4.25
CA LEU A 79 -0.17 4.01 -2.98
C LEU A 79 1.28 3.49 -3.03
N ILE A 80 1.64 2.78 -4.10
CA ILE A 80 3.00 2.28 -4.29
C ILE A 80 3.99 3.45 -4.41
N HIS A 81 3.67 4.47 -5.21
CA HIS A 81 4.53 5.64 -5.38
C HIS A 81 4.78 6.36 -4.05
N VAL A 82 3.74 6.62 -3.27
CA VAL A 82 3.87 7.30 -1.98
C VAL A 82 4.66 6.43 -1.00
N SER A 83 4.36 5.13 -0.91
CA SER A 83 5.12 4.22 -0.04
C SER A 83 6.61 4.19 -0.40
N GLU A 84 6.92 3.83 -1.65
CA GLU A 84 8.28 3.45 -2.05
C GLU A 84 9.15 4.66 -2.44
N SER A 85 8.54 5.71 -3.00
CA SER A 85 9.30 6.86 -3.53
C SER A 85 9.25 8.11 -2.64
N VAL A 86 8.27 8.21 -1.72
CA VAL A 86 8.10 9.39 -0.88
C VAL A 86 8.36 9.08 0.58
N VAL A 87 7.65 8.10 1.16
CA VAL A 87 7.65 7.86 2.61
C VAL A 87 8.87 7.06 3.05
N LYS A 88 9.06 5.86 2.51
CA LYS A 88 10.16 4.96 2.92
C LYS A 88 11.57 5.55 2.75
N PRO A 89 11.88 6.31 1.70
CA PRO A 89 13.20 6.95 1.57
C PRO A 89 13.51 7.97 2.68
N ILE A 90 12.49 8.59 3.26
CA ILE A 90 12.62 9.62 4.30
C ILE A 90 12.45 9.03 5.69
N LYS A 91 11.44 8.19 5.90
CA LYS A 91 11.02 7.71 7.22
C LYS A 91 11.56 6.30 7.56
N GLY A 92 12.16 5.61 6.59
CA GLY A 92 12.66 4.23 6.74
C GLY A 92 11.68 3.16 6.25
N LYS A 93 12.22 1.99 5.91
CA LYS A 93 11.42 0.85 5.40
C LYS A 93 10.46 0.28 6.45
N ASP A 94 10.79 0.45 7.71
CA ASP A 94 10.05 -0.02 8.89
C ASP A 94 8.98 0.96 9.39
N TYR A 95 8.81 2.09 8.72
CA TYR A 95 7.90 3.16 9.15
C TYR A 95 6.46 2.68 9.42
N TYR A 96 5.86 1.94 8.50
CA TYR A 96 4.49 1.46 8.68
C TYR A 96 4.40 0.41 9.80
N GLY A 97 5.44 -0.40 9.99
CA GLY A 97 5.56 -1.31 11.13
C GLY A 97 5.59 -0.55 12.47
N LYS A 98 6.36 0.53 12.56
CA LYS A 98 6.39 1.41 13.74
C LYS A 98 5.02 2.02 14.03
N LYS A 99 4.33 2.49 13.00
CA LYS A 99 2.97 3.04 13.14
C LYS A 99 1.94 2.01 13.60
N LEU A 100 2.08 0.76 13.19
CA LEU A 100 1.25 -0.32 13.72
C LEU A 100 1.55 -0.57 15.20
N VAL A 101 2.84 -0.61 15.58
CA VAL A 101 3.25 -0.79 16.99
C VAL A 101 2.69 0.33 17.86
N GLU A 102 2.80 1.59 17.47
CA GLU A 102 2.20 2.73 18.19
C GLU A 102 0.70 2.48 18.44
N LYS A 103 -0.07 2.04 17.44
CA LYS A 103 -1.50 1.72 17.59
C LYS A 103 -1.75 0.56 18.56
N ILE A 104 -0.86 -0.44 18.58
CA ILE A 104 -0.95 -1.57 19.52
C ILE A 104 -0.67 -1.10 20.94
N GLU A 105 0.38 -0.29 21.14
CA GLU A 105 0.78 0.24 22.45
C GLU A 105 -0.29 1.19 23.05
N ASP A 106 -1.01 1.93 22.20
CA ASP A 106 -2.11 2.82 22.61
C ASP A 106 -3.41 2.07 22.93
N SER A 107 -3.47 0.77 22.65
CA SER A 107 -4.67 -0.06 22.87
C SER A 107 -4.49 -0.99 24.07
N SER A 108 -5.59 -1.27 24.77
CA SER A 108 -5.62 -2.22 25.89
C SER A 108 -5.93 -3.67 25.48
N GLU A 109 -6.05 -3.94 24.20
CA GLU A 109 -6.41 -5.27 23.70
C GLU A 109 -5.26 -6.26 23.84
N ARG A 110 -5.60 -7.54 23.98
CA ARG A 110 -4.62 -8.63 24.10
C ARG A 110 -4.26 -9.29 22.76
N PHE A 111 -5.16 -9.19 21.78
CA PHE A 111 -5.03 -9.83 20.49
C PHE A 111 -5.36 -8.84 19.39
N TYR A 112 -4.53 -8.85 18.36
CA TYR A 112 -4.67 -7.99 17.21
C TYR A 112 -4.67 -8.82 15.93
N PHE A 113 -5.64 -8.56 15.06
CA PHE A 113 -5.65 -9.09 13.72
C PHE A 113 -5.22 -8.00 12.75
N VAL A 114 -4.21 -8.30 11.94
CA VAL A 114 -3.71 -7.41 10.90
C VAL A 114 -4.03 -8.06 9.56
N SER A 115 -4.87 -7.39 8.77
CA SER A 115 -5.45 -7.95 7.55
C SER A 115 -4.54 -7.86 6.33
N ASP A 116 -3.42 -7.16 6.45
CA ASP A 116 -2.48 -6.93 5.36
C ASP A 116 -1.05 -6.98 5.91
N SER A 117 -0.21 -7.68 5.22
CA SER A 117 1.23 -7.70 5.42
C SER A 117 1.87 -8.21 4.13
N GLY A 118 3.09 -7.83 3.87
CA GLY A 118 3.79 -8.26 2.67
C GLY A 118 5.26 -7.89 2.68
N PHE A 119 5.70 -7.24 3.77
CA PHE A 119 7.08 -6.86 3.96
C PHE A 119 7.63 -7.43 5.27
N LYS A 120 8.85 -7.99 5.20
CA LYS A 120 9.54 -8.55 6.36
C LYS A 120 9.66 -7.53 7.49
N GLU A 121 10.01 -6.31 7.14
CA GLU A 121 10.26 -5.21 8.08
C GLU A 121 9.02 -4.84 8.91
N GLU A 122 7.83 -5.04 8.37
CA GLU A 122 6.57 -4.81 9.09
C GLU A 122 6.39 -5.83 10.23
N CYS A 123 6.62 -7.11 9.93
CA CYS A 123 6.49 -8.19 10.92
C CYS A 123 7.59 -8.14 11.98
N THR A 124 8.85 -7.91 11.55
CA THR A 124 9.99 -7.87 12.49
C THR A 124 9.87 -6.71 13.44
N MET A 125 9.36 -5.56 13.03
CA MET A 125 9.16 -4.39 13.89
C MET A 125 8.22 -4.71 15.08
N VAL A 126 7.15 -5.49 14.83
CA VAL A 126 6.24 -5.93 15.88
C VAL A 126 6.91 -6.96 16.80
N ALA A 127 7.67 -7.89 16.22
CA ALA A 127 8.39 -8.91 16.99
C ALA A 127 9.52 -8.33 17.85
N ASP A 128 10.25 -7.33 17.37
CA ASP A 128 11.34 -6.64 18.08
C ASP A 128 10.83 -5.91 19.34
N LYS A 129 9.55 -5.57 19.37
CA LYS A 129 8.87 -5.01 20.56
C LYS A 129 8.44 -6.09 21.56
N GLY A 130 8.75 -7.35 21.30
CA GLY A 130 8.47 -8.46 22.20
C GLY A 130 7.09 -9.08 22.01
N TYR A 131 6.31 -8.68 21.03
CA TYR A 131 5.02 -9.29 20.71
C TYR A 131 5.21 -10.66 20.05
N ASN A 132 4.30 -11.60 20.34
CA ASN A 132 4.22 -12.85 19.61
C ASN A 132 3.46 -12.63 18.30
N VAL A 133 4.11 -12.92 17.17
CA VAL A 133 3.57 -12.74 15.84
C VAL A 133 3.23 -14.09 15.23
N ILE A 134 2.02 -14.22 14.69
CA ILE A 134 1.62 -15.38 13.90
C ILE A 134 1.35 -14.90 12.47
N ILE A 135 2.17 -15.35 11.52
CA ILE A 135 1.99 -15.06 10.10
C ILE A 135 1.13 -16.19 9.51
N ALA A 136 -0.11 -15.85 9.15
CA ALA A 136 -1.02 -16.74 8.46
C ALA A 136 -0.87 -16.55 6.95
N GLN A 137 -0.27 -17.53 6.26
CA GLN A 137 -0.15 -17.52 4.80
C GLN A 137 -1.43 -18.08 4.19
N LEU A 138 -2.18 -17.26 3.48
CA LEU A 138 -3.34 -17.68 2.71
C LEU A 138 -2.86 -18.17 1.34
N MET A 139 -2.97 -19.47 1.11
CA MET A 139 -2.59 -20.09 -0.16
C MET A 139 -3.80 -20.13 -1.09
N ARG A 140 -3.62 -19.68 -2.31
CA ARG A 140 -4.65 -19.73 -3.35
C ARG A 140 -4.03 -20.25 -4.63
N SER A 141 -4.58 -21.33 -5.17
CA SER A 141 -4.13 -21.86 -6.45
C SER A 141 -4.15 -20.82 -7.56
N GLY A 142 -3.04 -20.68 -8.27
CA GLY A 142 -2.88 -19.71 -9.37
C GLY A 142 -2.66 -18.25 -8.94
N ALA A 143 -2.61 -17.94 -7.65
CA ALA A 143 -2.23 -16.61 -7.19
C ALA A 143 -0.70 -16.46 -7.14
N THR A 144 -0.20 -15.36 -7.68
CA THR A 144 1.23 -15.00 -7.64
C THR A 144 1.39 -13.55 -7.18
N PHE A 145 2.61 -13.19 -6.76
CA PHE A 145 3.01 -11.81 -6.49
C PHE A 145 3.69 -11.15 -7.69
N GLU A 146 3.60 -11.74 -8.89
CA GLU A 146 4.18 -11.17 -10.10
C GLU A 146 3.59 -9.79 -10.38
N GLY A 147 4.44 -8.78 -10.51
CA GLY A 147 4.04 -7.38 -10.67
C GLY A 147 3.58 -6.66 -9.40
N ASP A 148 3.67 -7.31 -8.22
CA ASP A 148 3.43 -6.66 -6.92
C ASP A 148 4.77 -6.23 -6.29
N SER A 149 4.74 -5.18 -5.47
CA SER A 149 5.91 -4.74 -4.68
C SER A 149 6.18 -5.65 -3.47
N ARG A 150 5.21 -6.51 -3.12
CA ARG A 150 5.30 -7.47 -2.02
C ARG A 150 5.85 -8.80 -2.51
N SER A 151 6.40 -9.57 -1.60
CA SER A 151 6.82 -10.95 -1.82
C SER A 151 6.12 -11.89 -0.84
N LEU A 152 6.09 -13.17 -1.18
CA LEU A 152 5.65 -14.19 -0.23
C LEU A 152 6.66 -14.22 0.93
N LEU A 153 6.19 -13.96 2.14
CA LEU A 153 7.00 -14.08 3.35
C LEU A 153 7.31 -15.55 3.62
N ASN A 154 8.57 -15.90 3.75
CA ASN A 154 9.00 -17.27 4.01
C ASN A 154 9.43 -17.42 5.47
N LYS A 155 9.23 -18.62 6.02
CA LYS A 155 9.69 -18.94 7.39
C LYS A 155 11.19 -18.70 7.55
N ASP A 156 11.96 -18.92 6.50
CA ASP A 156 13.41 -18.73 6.50
C ASP A 156 13.83 -17.28 6.69
N ASP A 157 12.99 -16.33 6.31
CA ASP A 157 13.23 -14.88 6.50
C ASP A 157 13.24 -14.48 7.98
N PHE A 158 12.69 -15.33 8.87
CA PHE A 158 12.47 -15.02 10.27
C PHE A 158 13.14 -16.03 11.23
N LYS A 159 14.16 -16.76 10.76
CA LYS A 159 14.87 -17.78 11.57
C LYS A 159 15.46 -17.24 12.87
N GLU A 160 15.78 -15.95 12.91
CA GLU A 160 16.37 -15.26 14.07
C GLU A 160 15.32 -14.90 15.13
N TYR A 161 14.03 -15.03 14.82
CA TYR A 161 12.91 -14.64 15.66
C TYR A 161 12.19 -15.83 16.27
N SER A 162 12.40 -16.08 17.56
CA SER A 162 11.72 -17.16 18.31
C SER A 162 10.23 -16.87 18.57
N ASN A 163 9.84 -15.59 18.51
CA ASN A 163 8.48 -15.09 18.74
C ASN A 163 7.67 -14.90 17.45
N ILE A 164 8.19 -15.30 16.27
CA ILE A 164 7.43 -15.34 15.01
C ILE A 164 7.10 -16.78 14.65
N LYS A 165 5.83 -17.08 14.44
CA LYS A 165 5.33 -18.39 14.01
C LYS A 165 4.61 -18.27 12.67
N PHE A 166 4.65 -19.34 11.90
CA PHE A 166 3.95 -19.47 10.63
C PHE A 166 2.86 -20.51 10.71
N CYS A 167 1.72 -20.22 10.13
CA CYS A 167 0.71 -21.22 9.77
C CYS A 167 0.28 -21.00 8.31
N GLN A 168 0.01 -22.08 7.61
CA GLN A 168 -0.49 -22.07 6.25
C GLN A 168 -1.97 -22.41 6.27
N ILE A 169 -2.75 -21.67 5.50
CA ILE A 169 -4.20 -21.84 5.37
C ILE A 169 -4.49 -22.00 3.88
N ASP A 170 -5.03 -23.17 3.50
CA ASP A 170 -5.42 -23.52 2.13
C ASP A 170 -6.86 -23.09 1.83
#